data_885fe20014901c457d9f68498e8a438c
#
_entry.id   885fe20014901c457d9f68498e8a438c
#
_cell.length_a   1.000
_cell.length_b   1.000
_cell.length_c   1.000
_cell.angle_alpha   90.00
_cell.angle_beta   90.00
_cell.angle_gamma   90.00
#
_symmetry.space_group_name_H-M   'P 1'
#
loop_
_entity.id
_entity.type
_entity.pdbx_description
1 polymer ?
#
loop_
_entity_poly.entity_id
_entity_poly.type
_entity_poly.pdbx_seq_one_letter_code
_entity_poly.pdbx_strand_id
1 'polypeptide(L)'
;MTDTGTGAGPGTAAPGPASAALRAKLALAEPVLHRATARLWRPGAGLTARYTRYLGAMYHVIRASVPLMELAALRCAALAADPVAAPLARYLHHHIDEERGHDDWLLADAAAAGADPGGIAGDTPPAAVARLVGAQYYWIEYHHPVTLLGYIAVLEGNAPAPWLAGRLARETGLPDAAFGTVRRHADLDGGHRDDLDRLLDRLPLTVRQRTAVAVSALHTVDAVAELFRQLAAAGARPAPAAIH
;
A
#
# COMPACT_ATOMS: atom_id res chain seq x y z
N MET A 1 53.94 -13.96 36.63
CA MET A 1 53.24 -12.78 36.18
C MET A 1 52.72 -13.09 34.78
N THR A 2 51.49 -13.53 34.66
CA THR A 2 50.82 -13.82 33.41
C THR A 2 49.64 -12.87 33.32
N ASP A 3 49.77 -11.91 32.40
CA ASP A 3 48.76 -10.91 32.09
C ASP A 3 47.70 -11.55 31.19
N THR A 4 46.49 -11.71 31.71
CA THR A 4 45.32 -12.15 30.95
C THR A 4 44.53 -10.95 30.44
N GLY A 5 44.93 -10.45 29.28
CA GLY A 5 44.20 -9.42 28.55
C GLY A 5 42.81 -9.93 28.10
N THR A 6 41.78 -9.46 28.82
CA THR A 6 40.38 -9.62 28.43
C THR A 6 40.06 -8.77 27.20
N GLY A 7 40.08 -9.39 26.03
CA GLY A 7 39.60 -8.78 24.79
C GLY A 7 38.11 -8.49 24.89
N ALA A 8 37.71 -7.20 24.98
CA ALA A 8 36.35 -6.75 24.79
C ALA A 8 35.97 -7.02 23.31
N GLY A 9 35.05 -7.93 23.10
CA GLY A 9 34.45 -8.17 21.77
C GLY A 9 33.76 -6.90 21.23
N PRO A 10 33.66 -6.75 19.89
CA PRO A 10 33.04 -5.57 19.30
C PRO A 10 31.58 -5.46 19.78
N GLY A 11 31.30 -4.42 20.56
CA GLY A 11 29.97 -4.10 21.00
C GLY A 11 29.05 -3.94 19.79
N THR A 12 28.05 -4.77 19.69
CA THR A 12 26.99 -4.62 18.68
C THR A 12 26.30 -3.30 18.95
N ALA A 13 26.53 -2.31 18.08
CA ALA A 13 25.82 -1.03 18.13
C ALA A 13 24.31 -1.30 18.20
N ALA A 14 23.60 -0.56 19.05
CA ALA A 14 22.15 -0.66 19.16
C ALA A 14 21.54 -0.48 17.75
N PRO A 15 20.58 -1.32 17.36
CA PRO A 15 19.97 -1.19 16.03
C PRO A 15 19.32 0.19 15.91
N GLY A 16 19.60 0.88 14.79
CA GLY A 16 19.02 2.18 14.49
C GLY A 16 17.48 2.14 14.38
N PRO A 17 16.84 3.32 14.20
CA PRO A 17 15.38 3.43 14.08
C PRO A 17 14.80 2.44 13.08
N ALA A 18 13.69 1.77 13.45
CA ALA A 18 13.09 0.74 12.60
C ALA A 18 12.52 1.34 11.31
N SER A 19 11.95 2.54 11.40
CA SER A 19 11.45 3.31 10.25
C SER A 19 12.56 3.63 9.24
N ALA A 20 13.70 4.12 9.69
CA ALA A 20 14.83 4.44 8.83
C ALA A 20 15.39 3.20 8.12
N ALA A 21 15.49 2.06 8.85
CA ALA A 21 15.92 0.79 8.26
C ALA A 21 14.93 0.25 7.22
N LEU A 22 13.62 0.41 7.43
CA LEU A 22 12.59 0.04 6.48
C LEU A 22 12.66 0.94 5.24
N ARG A 23 12.70 2.26 5.41
CA ARG A 23 12.82 3.23 4.31
C ARG A 23 14.05 2.98 3.44
N ALA A 24 15.21 2.68 4.04
CA ALA A 24 16.40 2.35 3.27
C ALA A 24 16.23 1.12 2.37
N LYS A 25 15.50 0.11 2.84
CA LYS A 25 15.17 -1.08 2.03
C LYS A 25 14.16 -0.76 0.91
N LEU A 26 13.13 0.03 1.23
CA LEU A 26 12.14 0.46 0.23
C LEU A 26 12.77 1.30 -0.87
N ALA A 27 13.69 2.22 -0.53
CA ALA A 27 14.40 3.04 -1.51
C ALA A 27 15.15 2.19 -2.57
N LEU A 28 15.64 1.00 -2.22
CA LEU A 28 16.25 0.07 -3.18
C LEU A 28 15.22 -0.56 -4.14
N ALA A 29 13.97 -0.73 -3.72
CA ALA A 29 12.90 -1.32 -4.52
C ALA A 29 12.04 -0.28 -5.27
N GLU A 30 11.99 0.96 -4.80
CA GLU A 30 11.22 2.08 -5.40
C GLU A 30 11.38 2.22 -6.91
N PRO A 31 12.58 2.07 -7.53
CA PRO A 31 12.71 2.19 -8.99
C PRO A 31 11.83 1.22 -9.78
N VAL A 32 11.45 0.06 -9.20
CA VAL A 32 10.55 -0.91 -9.84
C VAL A 32 9.13 -0.33 -9.87
N LEU A 33 8.66 0.20 -8.75
CA LEU A 33 7.33 0.80 -8.61
C LEU A 33 7.22 2.09 -9.44
N HIS A 34 8.22 2.96 -9.38
CA HIS A 34 8.24 4.22 -10.15
C HIS A 34 8.15 3.95 -11.67
N ARG A 35 8.85 2.93 -12.19
CA ARG A 35 8.74 2.56 -13.60
C ARG A 35 7.34 2.03 -13.96
N ALA A 36 6.71 1.25 -13.09
CA ALA A 36 5.35 0.76 -13.30
C ALA A 36 4.33 1.90 -13.28
N THR A 37 4.44 2.82 -12.31
CA THR A 37 3.63 4.04 -12.18
C THR A 37 3.78 4.95 -13.40
N ALA A 38 5.00 5.18 -13.88
CA ALA A 38 5.25 5.98 -15.08
C ALA A 38 4.62 5.38 -16.34
N ARG A 39 4.59 4.04 -16.45
CA ARG A 39 3.89 3.35 -17.56
C ARG A 39 2.38 3.46 -17.44
N LEU A 40 1.83 3.34 -16.23
CA LEU A 40 0.40 3.48 -15.96
C LEU A 40 -0.09 4.87 -16.38
N TRP A 41 0.65 5.92 -16.02
CA TRP A 41 0.31 7.32 -16.29
C TRP A 41 0.94 7.87 -17.57
N ARG A 42 1.37 7.00 -18.48
CA ARG A 42 1.93 7.45 -19.76
C ARG A 42 0.87 8.20 -20.57
N PRO A 43 1.17 9.44 -21.05
CA PRO A 43 0.27 10.22 -21.91
C PRO A 43 -0.11 9.49 -23.21
N GLY A 44 -1.21 9.91 -23.82
CA GLY A 44 -1.62 9.47 -25.14
C GLY A 44 -2.82 8.50 -25.13
N ALA A 45 -3.06 7.87 -26.27
CA ALA A 45 -4.23 7.00 -26.48
C ALA A 45 -4.36 5.93 -25.39
N GLY A 46 -5.57 5.78 -24.85
CA GLY A 46 -5.91 4.80 -23.83
C GLY A 46 -5.64 5.24 -22.38
N LEU A 47 -5.17 6.48 -22.12
CA LEU A 47 -4.97 6.97 -20.75
C LEU A 47 -6.30 6.97 -19.97
N THR A 48 -7.38 7.47 -20.56
CA THR A 48 -8.72 7.46 -19.96
C THR A 48 -9.15 6.05 -19.56
N ALA A 49 -9.02 5.09 -20.48
CA ALA A 49 -9.35 3.69 -20.21
C ALA A 49 -8.44 3.04 -19.15
N ARG A 50 -7.15 3.44 -19.04
CA ARG A 50 -6.26 2.99 -17.96
C ARG A 50 -6.67 3.58 -16.63
N TYR A 51 -7.06 4.86 -16.61
CA TYR A 51 -7.52 5.53 -15.41
C TYR A 51 -8.82 4.88 -14.87
N THR A 52 -9.81 4.63 -15.72
CA THR A 52 -11.05 3.96 -15.30
C THR A 52 -10.79 2.55 -14.73
N ARG A 53 -9.90 1.77 -15.37
CA ARG A 53 -9.48 0.47 -14.81
C ARG A 53 -8.70 0.59 -13.50
N TYR A 54 -7.88 1.63 -13.36
CA TYR A 54 -7.19 1.92 -12.11
C TYR A 54 -8.18 2.17 -10.98
N LEU A 55 -9.22 2.98 -11.21
CA LEU A 55 -10.27 3.23 -10.21
C LEU A 55 -10.93 1.92 -9.75
N GLY A 56 -11.31 1.05 -10.67
CA GLY A 56 -11.90 -0.26 -10.34
C GLY A 56 -10.92 -1.17 -9.57
N ALA A 57 -9.66 -1.25 -9.99
CA ALA A 57 -8.67 -2.06 -9.29
C ALA A 57 -8.37 -1.52 -7.88
N MET A 58 -8.20 -0.20 -7.75
CA MET A 58 -7.94 0.45 -6.45
C MET A 58 -9.14 0.39 -5.52
N TYR A 59 -10.38 0.41 -6.04
CA TYR A 59 -11.56 0.15 -5.22
C TYR A 59 -11.43 -1.18 -4.45
N HIS A 60 -11.07 -2.26 -5.14
CA HIS A 60 -10.90 -3.55 -4.49
C HIS A 60 -9.69 -3.62 -3.54
N VAL A 61 -8.64 -2.82 -3.78
CA VAL A 61 -7.49 -2.71 -2.86
C VAL A 61 -7.90 -1.95 -1.60
N ILE A 62 -8.48 -0.75 -1.74
CA ILE A 62 -8.79 0.14 -0.62
C ILE A 62 -9.95 -0.42 0.22
N ARG A 63 -10.96 -1.02 -0.41
CA ARG A 63 -12.04 -1.73 0.29
C ARG A 63 -11.53 -2.80 1.27
N ALA A 64 -10.36 -3.37 1.01
CA ALA A 64 -9.76 -4.38 1.88
C ALA A 64 -8.96 -3.79 3.06
N SER A 65 -8.65 -2.49 3.05
CA SER A 65 -7.80 -1.86 4.08
C SER A 65 -8.40 -1.98 5.47
N VAL A 66 -9.66 -1.56 5.66
CA VAL A 66 -10.35 -1.64 6.96
C VAL A 66 -10.47 -3.09 7.44
N PRO A 67 -10.98 -4.07 6.66
CA PRO A 67 -11.03 -5.47 7.07
C PRO A 67 -9.67 -6.08 7.44
N LEU A 68 -8.58 -5.71 6.75
CA LEU A 68 -7.23 -6.17 7.09
C LEU A 68 -6.76 -5.61 8.44
N MET A 69 -7.02 -4.34 8.70
CA MET A 69 -6.67 -3.71 9.97
C MET A 69 -7.50 -4.24 11.13
N GLU A 70 -8.81 -4.47 10.93
CA GLU A 70 -9.70 -5.10 11.92
C GLU A 70 -9.22 -6.51 12.27
N LEU A 71 -8.86 -7.32 11.27
CA LEU A 71 -8.30 -8.65 11.49
C LEU A 71 -6.97 -8.59 12.26
N ALA A 72 -6.08 -7.67 11.88
CA ALA A 72 -4.80 -7.51 12.56
C ALA A 72 -4.97 -7.04 14.02
N ALA A 73 -5.90 -6.13 14.28
CA ALA A 73 -6.25 -5.71 15.65
C ALA A 73 -6.83 -6.86 16.48
N LEU A 74 -7.72 -7.67 15.89
CA LEU A 74 -8.26 -8.86 16.52
C LEU A 74 -7.15 -9.87 16.86
N ARG A 75 -6.20 -10.09 15.97
CA ARG A 75 -5.06 -10.98 16.23
C ARG A 75 -4.12 -10.44 17.30
N CYS A 76 -3.98 -9.11 17.41
CA CYS A 76 -3.26 -8.49 18.53
C CYS A 76 -3.89 -8.82 19.88
N ALA A 77 -5.22 -8.87 19.99
CA ALA A 77 -5.91 -9.22 21.22
C ALA A 77 -5.56 -10.66 21.69
N ALA A 78 -5.35 -11.58 20.75
CA ALA A 78 -4.92 -12.94 21.05
C ALA A 78 -3.44 -13.04 21.47
N LEU A 79 -2.65 -11.99 21.27
CA LEU A 79 -1.21 -11.92 21.57
C LEU A 79 -0.91 -11.01 22.79
N ALA A 80 -1.75 -11.05 23.82
CA ALA A 80 -1.67 -10.13 24.96
C ALA A 80 -0.31 -10.11 25.67
N ALA A 81 0.48 -11.18 25.62
CA ALA A 81 1.83 -11.24 26.17
C ALA A 81 2.91 -10.62 25.27
N ASP A 82 2.62 -10.33 24.00
CA ASP A 82 3.56 -9.67 23.11
C ASP A 82 3.52 -8.14 23.33
N PRO A 83 4.65 -7.51 23.71
CA PRO A 83 4.68 -6.08 23.99
C PRO A 83 4.39 -5.20 22.75
N VAL A 84 4.43 -5.77 21.54
CA VAL A 84 4.06 -5.09 20.30
C VAL A 84 2.54 -5.03 20.11
N ALA A 85 1.79 -6.00 20.64
CA ALA A 85 0.38 -6.18 20.31
C ALA A 85 -0.51 -5.00 20.71
N ALA A 86 -0.45 -4.55 21.96
CA ALA A 86 -1.32 -3.48 22.45
C ALA A 86 -1.07 -2.12 21.76
N PRO A 87 0.17 -1.62 21.57
CA PRO A 87 0.39 -0.38 20.84
C PRO A 87 0.05 -0.48 19.35
N LEU A 88 0.27 -1.65 18.73
CA LEU A 88 -0.14 -1.91 17.36
C LEU A 88 -1.67 -1.85 17.21
N ALA A 89 -2.41 -2.51 18.08
CA ALA A 89 -3.87 -2.49 18.03
C ALA A 89 -4.44 -1.06 18.17
N ARG A 90 -3.88 -0.24 19.06
CA ARG A 90 -4.30 1.17 19.20
C ARG A 90 -4.08 1.98 17.93
N TYR A 91 -2.94 1.81 17.28
CA TYR A 91 -2.65 2.45 15.99
C TYR A 91 -3.65 2.00 14.92
N LEU A 92 -3.89 0.69 14.81
CA LEU A 92 -4.80 0.14 13.81
C LEU A 92 -6.25 0.65 14.01
N HIS A 93 -6.72 0.73 15.25
CA HIS A 93 -8.07 1.29 15.52
C HIS A 93 -8.17 2.75 15.11
N HIS A 94 -7.16 3.56 15.40
CA HIS A 94 -7.14 4.96 14.97
C HIS A 94 -7.15 5.07 13.44
N HIS A 95 -6.29 4.31 12.79
CA HIS A 95 -6.17 4.32 11.32
C HIS A 95 -7.41 3.76 10.59
N ILE A 96 -8.14 2.80 11.20
CA ILE A 96 -9.45 2.34 10.72
C ILE A 96 -10.45 3.49 10.64
N ASP A 97 -10.48 4.37 11.66
CA ASP A 97 -11.43 5.49 11.70
C ASP A 97 -11.09 6.51 10.59
N GLU A 98 -9.82 6.68 10.23
CA GLU A 98 -9.37 7.54 9.14
C GLU A 98 -9.68 6.95 7.76
N GLU A 99 -9.49 5.64 7.58
CA GLU A 99 -9.63 4.94 6.29
C GLU A 99 -11.08 4.57 5.93
N ARG A 100 -11.99 4.65 6.87
CA ARG A 100 -13.39 4.26 6.66
C ARG A 100 -14.07 5.13 5.60
N GLY A 101 -14.59 4.49 4.54
CA GLY A 101 -15.30 5.15 3.45
C GLY A 101 -14.40 5.68 2.32
N HIS A 102 -13.09 5.44 2.36
CA HIS A 102 -12.20 5.82 1.25
C HIS A 102 -12.50 5.04 -0.04
N ASP A 103 -13.04 3.84 0.04
CA ASP A 103 -13.51 3.07 -1.11
C ASP A 103 -14.71 3.71 -1.81
N ASP A 104 -15.62 4.38 -1.08
CA ASP A 104 -16.73 5.13 -1.66
C ASP A 104 -16.24 6.31 -2.51
N TRP A 105 -15.10 6.91 -2.19
CA TRP A 105 -14.52 7.97 -3.02
C TRP A 105 -14.13 7.46 -4.41
N LEU A 106 -13.63 6.24 -4.51
CA LEU A 106 -13.27 5.62 -5.79
C LEU A 106 -14.50 5.32 -6.65
N LEU A 107 -15.61 4.92 -6.02
CA LEU A 107 -16.87 4.73 -6.72
C LEU A 107 -17.45 6.07 -7.22
N ALA A 108 -17.32 7.13 -6.42
CA ALA A 108 -17.73 8.48 -6.84
C ALA A 108 -16.87 9.00 -7.99
N ASP A 109 -15.54 8.81 -7.95
CA ASP A 109 -14.63 9.16 -9.03
C ASP A 109 -14.94 8.35 -10.30
N ALA A 110 -15.27 7.07 -10.16
CA ALA A 110 -15.63 6.21 -11.28
C ALA A 110 -16.95 6.66 -11.94
N ALA A 111 -17.97 7.02 -11.16
CA ALA A 111 -19.21 7.59 -11.66
C ALA A 111 -18.96 8.89 -12.43
N ALA A 112 -18.14 9.77 -11.88
CA ALA A 112 -17.77 11.03 -12.54
C ALA A 112 -16.95 10.80 -13.83
N ALA A 113 -16.20 9.70 -13.91
CA ALA A 113 -15.51 9.26 -15.12
C ALA A 113 -16.42 8.54 -16.15
N GLY A 114 -17.71 8.39 -15.86
CA GLY A 114 -18.68 7.74 -16.75
C GLY A 114 -18.71 6.20 -16.65
N ALA A 115 -18.08 5.62 -15.63
CA ALA A 115 -18.18 4.19 -15.35
C ALA A 115 -19.40 3.86 -14.45
N ASP A 116 -19.83 2.60 -14.44
CA ASP A 116 -20.87 2.12 -13.55
C ASP A 116 -20.29 1.69 -12.18
N PRO A 117 -20.57 2.42 -11.08
CA PRO A 117 -20.07 2.06 -9.75
C PRO A 117 -20.59 0.69 -9.27
N GLY A 118 -21.85 0.36 -9.63
CA GLY A 118 -22.47 -0.92 -9.26
C GLY A 118 -21.76 -2.10 -9.95
N GLY A 119 -21.41 -1.93 -11.22
CA GLY A 119 -20.60 -2.89 -11.96
C GLY A 119 -19.22 -3.07 -11.31
N ILE A 120 -18.51 -1.98 -10.97
CA ILE A 120 -17.20 -2.05 -10.30
C ILE A 120 -17.30 -2.79 -8.97
N ALA A 121 -18.30 -2.46 -8.14
CA ALA A 121 -18.47 -3.07 -6.82
C ALA A 121 -18.83 -4.57 -6.88
N GLY A 122 -19.54 -4.99 -7.95
CA GLY A 122 -19.96 -6.37 -8.19
C GLY A 122 -18.98 -7.21 -9.00
N ASP A 123 -18.00 -6.59 -9.65
CA ASP A 123 -17.05 -7.29 -10.51
C ASP A 123 -16.10 -8.20 -9.71
N THR A 124 -15.59 -9.22 -10.41
CA THR A 124 -14.51 -10.05 -9.88
C THR A 124 -13.20 -9.26 -9.84
N PRO A 125 -12.57 -9.10 -8.68
CA PRO A 125 -11.31 -8.37 -8.58
C PRO A 125 -10.22 -9.03 -9.45
N PRO A 126 -9.33 -8.24 -10.07
CA PRO A 126 -8.19 -8.78 -10.80
C PRO A 126 -7.33 -9.70 -9.92
N ALA A 127 -6.81 -10.79 -10.48
CA ALA A 127 -5.94 -11.72 -9.75
C ALA A 127 -4.72 -11.04 -9.11
N ALA A 128 -4.23 -9.92 -9.68
CA ALA A 128 -3.17 -9.12 -9.08
C ALA A 128 -3.62 -8.45 -7.78
N VAL A 129 -4.86 -7.98 -7.68
CA VAL A 129 -5.44 -7.46 -6.43
C VAL A 129 -5.56 -8.58 -5.41
N ALA A 130 -6.09 -9.73 -5.78
CA ALA A 130 -6.21 -10.88 -4.89
C ALA A 130 -4.85 -11.33 -4.33
N ARG A 131 -3.77 -11.30 -5.12
CA ARG A 131 -2.41 -11.58 -4.66
C ARG A 131 -1.89 -10.52 -3.69
N LEU A 132 -2.09 -9.24 -3.99
CA LEU A 132 -1.65 -8.13 -3.16
C LEU A 132 -2.32 -8.16 -1.78
N VAL A 133 -3.64 -8.23 -1.77
CA VAL A 133 -4.47 -8.21 -0.56
C VAL A 133 -4.43 -9.56 0.16
N GLY A 134 -4.55 -10.67 -0.56
CA GLY A 134 -4.57 -12.03 0.00
C GLY A 134 -3.29 -12.38 0.76
N ALA A 135 -2.14 -11.90 0.30
CA ALA A 135 -0.89 -12.07 1.03
C ALA A 135 -0.92 -11.44 2.43
N GLN A 136 -1.66 -10.33 2.63
CA GLN A 136 -1.76 -9.68 3.93
C GLN A 136 -2.54 -10.56 4.93
N TYR A 137 -3.64 -11.19 4.49
CA TYR A 137 -4.36 -12.19 5.29
C TYR A 137 -3.43 -13.32 5.72
N TYR A 138 -2.62 -13.86 4.79
CA TYR A 138 -1.64 -14.89 5.12
C TYR A 138 -0.66 -14.44 6.21
N TRP A 139 -0.06 -13.25 6.05
CA TRP A 139 0.90 -12.71 7.02
C TRP A 139 0.28 -12.50 8.40
N ILE A 140 -0.93 -11.93 8.46
CA ILE A 140 -1.64 -11.65 9.72
C ILE A 140 -2.00 -12.95 10.43
N GLU A 141 -2.55 -13.93 9.70
CA GLU A 141 -3.06 -15.17 10.29
C GLU A 141 -1.96 -16.16 10.66
N TYR A 142 -0.95 -16.32 9.79
CA TYR A 142 0.03 -17.40 9.92
C TYR A 142 1.40 -16.94 10.40
N HIS A 143 1.62 -15.63 10.54
CA HIS A 143 2.89 -15.12 11.04
C HIS A 143 2.72 -14.15 12.20
N HIS A 144 2.43 -12.88 11.97
CA HIS A 144 2.26 -11.88 13.02
C HIS A 144 1.55 -10.63 12.47
N PRO A 145 0.55 -10.04 13.17
CA PRO A 145 -0.19 -8.87 12.69
C PRO A 145 0.69 -7.64 12.40
N VAL A 146 1.86 -7.51 13.03
CA VAL A 146 2.80 -6.41 12.77
C VAL A 146 3.28 -6.35 11.32
N THR A 147 3.20 -7.45 10.57
CA THR A 147 3.60 -7.50 9.16
C THR A 147 2.75 -6.59 8.28
N LEU A 148 1.50 -6.30 8.68
CA LEU A 148 0.62 -5.37 7.98
C LEU A 148 1.22 -3.96 7.87
N LEU A 149 2.07 -3.54 8.83
CA LEU A 149 2.77 -2.26 8.75
C LEU A 149 3.68 -2.14 7.52
N GLY A 150 4.18 -3.25 6.98
CA GLY A 150 4.93 -3.27 5.73
C GLY A 150 4.07 -2.93 4.51
N TYR A 151 2.83 -3.42 4.48
CA TYR A 151 1.83 -3.10 3.45
C TYR A 151 1.42 -1.63 3.53
N ILE A 152 1.04 -1.16 4.72
CA ILE A 152 0.67 0.24 4.97
C ILE A 152 1.81 1.18 4.56
N ALA A 153 3.07 0.87 4.95
CA ALA A 153 4.23 1.69 4.59
C ALA A 153 4.42 1.89 3.08
N VAL A 154 4.04 0.92 2.27
CA VAL A 154 4.16 1.04 0.81
C VAL A 154 3.01 1.83 0.21
N LEU A 155 1.78 1.60 0.66
CA LEU A 155 0.62 2.30 0.10
C LEU A 155 0.67 3.79 0.45
N GLU A 156 0.90 4.14 1.70
CA GLU A 156 0.97 5.53 2.15
C GLU A 156 2.29 6.22 1.80
N GLY A 157 3.38 5.45 1.72
CA GLY A 157 4.68 5.97 1.30
C GLY A 157 4.76 6.37 -0.18
N ASN A 158 3.76 5.98 -0.98
CA ASN A 158 3.68 6.26 -2.42
C ASN A 158 2.47 7.14 -2.77
N ALA A 159 2.21 8.15 -1.95
CA ALA A 159 1.19 9.16 -2.18
C ALA A 159 1.23 9.70 -3.64
N PRO A 160 0.06 9.94 -4.24
CA PRO A 160 0.00 10.65 -5.52
C PRO A 160 0.67 12.03 -5.40
N ALA A 161 1.46 12.40 -6.40
CA ALA A 161 2.01 13.76 -6.42
C ALA A 161 0.88 14.80 -6.53
N PRO A 162 0.94 15.96 -5.84
CA PRO A 162 -0.14 16.96 -5.84
C PRO A 162 -0.57 17.44 -7.22
N TRP A 163 0.36 17.46 -8.18
CA TRP A 163 0.10 17.86 -9.56
C TRP A 163 -0.59 16.77 -10.42
N LEU A 164 -0.63 15.49 -9.96
CA LEU A 164 -1.06 14.34 -10.77
C LEU A 164 -2.52 14.45 -11.19
N ALA A 165 -3.43 14.77 -10.28
CA ALA A 165 -4.86 14.90 -10.58
C ALA A 165 -5.12 15.94 -11.67
N GLY A 166 -4.53 17.13 -11.55
CA GLY A 166 -4.67 18.21 -12.55
C GLY A 166 -4.06 17.83 -13.91
N ARG A 167 -2.96 17.07 -13.93
CA ARG A 167 -2.38 16.54 -15.17
C ARG A 167 -3.31 15.53 -15.82
N LEU A 168 -3.81 14.55 -15.06
CA LEU A 168 -4.71 13.53 -15.58
C LEU A 168 -6.02 14.14 -16.11
N ALA A 169 -6.60 15.13 -15.42
CA ALA A 169 -7.79 15.84 -15.89
C ALA A 169 -7.56 16.47 -17.28
N ARG A 170 -6.45 17.19 -17.44
CA ARG A 170 -6.10 17.80 -18.75
C ARG A 170 -5.85 16.78 -19.87
N GLU A 171 -5.17 15.69 -19.56
CA GLU A 171 -4.77 14.69 -20.56
C GLU A 171 -5.91 13.72 -20.94
N THR A 172 -6.87 13.48 -20.05
CA THR A 172 -8.02 12.58 -20.28
C THR A 172 -9.26 13.31 -20.76
N GLY A 173 -9.40 14.61 -20.45
CA GLY A 173 -10.62 15.37 -20.67
C GLY A 173 -11.77 15.00 -19.72
N LEU A 174 -11.53 14.16 -18.71
CA LEU A 174 -12.51 13.83 -17.71
C LEU A 174 -12.76 15.01 -16.76
N PRO A 175 -13.96 15.11 -16.17
CA PRO A 175 -14.28 16.20 -15.23
C PRO A 175 -13.40 16.09 -13.97
N ASP A 176 -13.14 17.23 -13.34
CA ASP A 176 -12.33 17.32 -12.12
C ASP A 176 -12.83 16.43 -10.97
N ALA A 177 -14.15 16.20 -10.92
CA ALA A 177 -14.79 15.31 -9.94
C ALA A 177 -14.30 13.85 -10.05
N ALA A 178 -13.78 13.42 -11.20
CA ALA A 178 -13.26 12.07 -11.40
C ALA A 178 -11.90 11.83 -10.70
N PHE A 179 -11.29 12.84 -10.10
CA PHE A 179 -9.94 12.76 -9.49
C PHE A 179 -9.94 13.12 -8.01
N GLY A 180 -11.10 13.04 -7.35
CA GLY A 180 -11.26 13.38 -5.93
C GLY A 180 -10.37 12.56 -5.02
N THR A 181 -10.32 11.25 -5.22
CA THR A 181 -9.50 10.32 -4.45
C THR A 181 -8.01 10.61 -4.59
N VAL A 182 -7.54 10.87 -5.83
CA VAL A 182 -6.13 11.20 -6.08
C VAL A 182 -5.71 12.47 -5.34
N ARG A 183 -6.57 13.50 -5.30
CA ARG A 183 -6.28 14.75 -4.57
C ARG A 183 -6.23 14.52 -3.07
N ARG A 184 -7.25 13.85 -2.51
CA ARG A 184 -7.34 13.62 -1.06
C ARG A 184 -6.15 12.83 -0.54
N HIS A 185 -5.75 11.75 -1.23
CA HIS A 185 -4.58 10.98 -0.82
C HIS A 185 -3.28 11.77 -0.95
N ALA A 186 -3.16 12.68 -1.94
CA ALA A 186 -2.01 13.57 -2.02
C ALA A 186 -1.85 14.48 -0.78
N ASP A 187 -2.97 14.84 -0.14
CA ASP A 187 -2.98 15.69 1.05
C ASP A 187 -2.85 14.89 2.36
N LEU A 188 -3.42 13.70 2.45
CA LEU A 188 -3.52 12.90 3.68
C LEU A 188 -2.28 12.02 3.95
N ASP A 189 -1.72 11.36 2.93
CA ASP A 189 -0.73 10.30 3.11
C ASP A 189 0.58 10.77 3.77
N GLY A 190 0.88 12.07 3.70
CA GLY A 190 2.04 12.64 4.41
C GLY A 190 1.95 12.51 5.92
N GLY A 191 0.77 12.75 6.49
CA GLY A 191 0.49 12.59 7.93
C GLY A 191 0.54 11.14 8.37
N HIS A 192 -0.12 10.26 7.61
CA HIS A 192 -0.17 8.82 7.89
C HIS A 192 1.23 8.19 7.90
N ARG A 193 2.08 8.56 6.95
CA ARG A 193 3.47 8.10 6.90
C ARG A 193 4.26 8.50 8.14
N ASP A 194 4.11 9.73 8.62
CA ASP A 194 4.81 10.21 9.81
C ASP A 194 4.32 9.48 11.09
N ASP A 195 3.03 9.16 11.17
CA ASP A 195 2.45 8.38 12.27
C ASP A 195 2.95 6.94 12.27
N LEU A 196 3.01 6.30 11.10
CA LEU A 196 3.59 4.96 10.93
C LEU A 196 5.07 4.91 11.32
N ASP A 197 5.87 5.89 10.88
CA ASP A 197 7.28 5.96 11.24
C ASP A 197 7.48 6.09 12.76
N ARG A 198 6.69 6.96 13.40
CA ARG A 198 6.69 7.11 14.86
C ARG A 198 6.28 5.83 15.57
N LEU A 199 5.31 5.10 15.03
CA LEU A 199 4.92 3.80 15.58
C LEU A 199 6.07 2.80 15.48
N LEU A 200 6.63 2.60 14.28
CA LEU A 200 7.72 1.65 14.03
C LEU A 200 8.91 1.87 14.97
N ASP A 201 9.23 3.14 15.27
CA ASP A 201 10.36 3.48 16.13
C ASP A 201 10.07 3.30 17.62
N ARG A 202 8.79 3.34 18.03
CA ARG A 202 8.37 3.09 19.42
C ARG A 202 8.12 1.63 19.74
N LEU A 203 7.78 0.81 18.72
CA LEU A 203 7.50 -0.61 18.93
C LEU A 203 8.77 -1.36 19.33
N PRO A 204 8.73 -2.19 20.39
CA PRO A 204 9.86 -3.03 20.81
C PRO A 204 10.01 -4.24 19.87
N LEU A 205 10.20 -3.97 18.58
CA LEU A 205 10.28 -4.99 17.54
C LEU A 205 11.53 -5.85 17.70
N THR A 206 11.35 -7.15 17.75
CA THR A 206 12.43 -8.13 17.59
C THR A 206 13.03 -8.06 16.19
N VAL A 207 14.24 -8.58 16.01
CA VAL A 207 14.88 -8.71 14.69
C VAL A 207 13.98 -9.48 13.72
N ARG A 208 13.32 -10.55 14.19
CA ARG A 208 12.40 -11.34 13.38
C ARG A 208 11.19 -10.52 12.92
N GLN A 209 10.58 -9.73 13.80
CA GLN A 209 9.44 -8.87 13.45
C GLN A 209 9.86 -7.76 12.48
N ARG A 210 11.01 -7.09 12.69
CA ARG A 210 11.55 -6.10 11.75
C ARG A 210 11.80 -6.71 10.36
N THR A 211 12.34 -7.92 10.31
CA THR A 211 12.54 -8.65 9.05
C THR A 211 11.21 -8.95 8.36
N ALA A 212 10.22 -9.42 9.11
CA ALA A 212 8.91 -9.76 8.57
C ALA A 212 8.17 -8.52 8.01
N VAL A 213 8.22 -7.38 8.71
CA VAL A 213 7.70 -6.10 8.19
C VAL A 213 8.40 -5.72 6.88
N ALA A 214 9.73 -5.84 6.81
CA ALA A 214 10.48 -5.53 5.59
C ALA A 214 10.15 -6.48 4.43
N VAL A 215 9.98 -7.78 4.69
CA VAL A 215 9.58 -8.76 3.67
C VAL A 215 8.18 -8.45 3.15
N SER A 216 7.22 -8.16 4.03
CA SER A 216 5.87 -7.74 3.65
C SER A 216 5.90 -6.47 2.78
N ALA A 217 6.70 -5.48 3.16
CA ALA A 217 6.85 -4.24 2.40
C ALA A 217 7.43 -4.48 1.00
N LEU A 218 8.52 -5.24 0.88
CA LEU A 218 9.14 -5.53 -0.41
C LEU A 218 8.22 -6.36 -1.32
N HIS A 219 7.49 -7.34 -0.75
CA HIS A 219 6.44 -8.07 -1.47
C HIS A 219 5.34 -7.12 -1.97
N THR A 220 4.92 -6.17 -1.14
CA THR A 220 3.89 -5.18 -1.50
C THR A 220 4.35 -4.30 -2.66
N VAL A 221 5.61 -3.82 -2.65
CA VAL A 221 6.20 -3.07 -3.79
C VAL A 221 6.12 -3.88 -5.09
N ASP A 222 6.50 -5.16 -5.07
CA ASP A 222 6.45 -6.01 -6.26
C ASP A 222 5.01 -6.25 -6.72
N ALA A 223 4.09 -6.54 -5.81
CA ALA A 223 2.69 -6.80 -6.11
C ALA A 223 1.96 -5.56 -6.68
N VAL A 224 2.21 -4.36 -6.13
CA VAL A 224 1.67 -3.09 -6.66
C VAL A 224 2.28 -2.79 -8.03
N ALA A 225 3.59 -2.96 -8.21
CA ALA A 225 4.24 -2.77 -9.49
C ALA A 225 3.69 -3.72 -10.56
N GLU A 226 3.39 -4.98 -10.21
CA GLU A 226 2.75 -5.94 -11.12
C GLU A 226 1.32 -5.52 -11.47
N LEU A 227 0.52 -5.11 -10.48
CA LEU A 227 -0.83 -4.57 -10.72
C LEU A 227 -0.78 -3.41 -11.71
N PHE A 228 0.11 -2.44 -11.50
CA PHE A 228 0.24 -1.27 -12.37
C PHE A 228 0.74 -1.65 -13.78
N ARG A 229 1.64 -2.63 -13.90
CA ARG A 229 2.06 -3.17 -15.22
C ARG A 229 0.88 -3.79 -15.98
N GLN A 230 0.03 -4.58 -15.31
CA GLN A 230 -1.15 -5.19 -15.92
C GLN A 230 -2.17 -4.15 -16.35
N LEU A 231 -2.45 -3.15 -15.52
CA LEU A 231 -3.34 -2.03 -15.86
C LEU A 231 -2.83 -1.23 -17.06
N ALA A 232 -1.51 -1.01 -17.13
CA ALA A 232 -0.88 -0.33 -18.26
C ALA A 232 -0.95 -1.15 -19.56
N ALA A 233 -0.78 -2.47 -19.50
CA ALA A 233 -0.81 -3.36 -20.66
C ALA A 233 -2.22 -3.58 -21.23
N ALA A 234 -3.24 -3.67 -20.37
CA ALA A 234 -4.63 -3.89 -20.80
C ALA A 234 -5.20 -2.75 -21.67
N GLY A 235 -4.58 -1.55 -21.64
CA GLY A 235 -4.93 -0.42 -22.52
C GLY A 235 -4.34 -0.48 -23.91
N ALA A 236 -3.45 -1.43 -24.18
CA ALA A 236 -2.77 -1.57 -25.46
C ALA A 236 -3.38 -2.66 -26.37
N ARG A 237 -4.32 -3.49 -25.87
CA ARG A 237 -4.98 -4.52 -26.71
C ARG A 237 -6.11 -3.87 -27.53
N PRO A 238 -6.09 -3.99 -28.87
CA PRO A 238 -7.28 -3.69 -29.66
C PRO A 238 -8.43 -4.60 -29.22
N ALA A 239 -9.68 -4.09 -29.30
CA ALA A 239 -10.86 -4.92 -29.07
C ALA A 239 -10.75 -6.19 -29.94
N PRO A 240 -11.15 -7.39 -29.44
CA PRO A 240 -11.18 -8.58 -30.26
C PRO A 240 -12.07 -8.28 -31.47
N ALA A 241 -11.53 -8.56 -32.67
CA ALA A 241 -12.32 -8.44 -33.89
C ALA A 241 -13.58 -9.31 -33.72
N ALA A 242 -14.75 -8.70 -33.94
CA ALA A 242 -16.01 -9.44 -33.93
C ALA A 242 -15.89 -10.59 -34.95
N ILE A 243 -15.94 -11.81 -34.46
CA ILE A 243 -16.03 -13.00 -35.28
C ILE A 243 -17.50 -13.04 -35.79
N HIS A 244 -17.68 -12.72 -37.05
CA HIS A 244 -18.94 -12.88 -37.76
C HIS A 244 -19.16 -14.35 -38.14
#